data_69ea0057df2cd19f1cf355e0a998e425
#
_entry.id   69ea0057df2cd19f1cf355e0a998e425
#
_cell.length_a   1.000
_cell.length_b   1.000
_cell.length_c   1.000
_cell.angle_alpha   90.00
_cell.angle_beta   90.00
_cell.angle_gamma   90.00
#
_symmetry.space_group_name_H-M   'P 1'
#
loop_
_entity.id
_entity.type
_entity.pdbx_description
1 polymer ?
#
loop_
_entity_poly.entity_id
_entity_poly.type
_entity_poly.pdbx_seq_one_letter_code
_entity_poly.pdbx_strand_id
1 'polypeptide(L)'
;MLELISETNYRETMENTVEPKLASIREELSLPLEDGGALHAELYEQPTATRAVVVLHGYTESGEKFREMTWYFLQSGFNVYAIDHRGHGKSARSVEETWLTHVDHFSDYVRDLEAFMDRVVLPRAQNLPLCLYAHSMGGAVGSMMLQRHPKMFARAVLTAPMIAPSSAPFPSWMGAGIAKFMCAIGKTKEMAFIGKPFDPKNETFEASFGTSRARFDYYARKRLENAHLQNTAPTYGWVKEAVGVTKVLLDKELDRQIETPLLLCQASRDTVVCLPEQNRFVSLLPHAQLRAFDAKHEIYMSTNDIMREYVPTVIEFLRG
;
A
#
# COMPACT_ATOMS: atom_id res chain seq x y z
N MET A 1 2.84 24.65 -10.86
CA MET A 1 2.68 23.28 -11.43
C MET A 1 3.61 22.37 -10.66
N LEU A 2 3.16 21.19 -10.24
CA LEU A 2 4.01 20.23 -9.52
C LEU A 2 5.10 19.71 -10.48
N GLU A 3 6.37 19.82 -10.09
CA GLU A 3 7.48 19.32 -10.87
C GLU A 3 7.82 17.88 -10.47
N LEU A 4 7.82 16.98 -11.45
CA LEU A 4 8.20 15.58 -11.23
C LEU A 4 9.72 15.43 -11.20
N ILE A 5 10.20 14.51 -10.36
CA ILE A 5 11.61 14.13 -10.33
C ILE A 5 11.97 13.49 -11.67
N SER A 6 13.02 14.01 -12.32
CA SER A 6 13.50 13.50 -13.61
C SER A 6 14.14 12.12 -13.45
N GLU A 7 13.85 11.18 -14.34
CA GLU A 7 14.49 9.85 -14.35
C GLU A 7 16.00 9.94 -14.63
N THR A 8 16.45 10.96 -15.36
CA THR A 8 17.87 11.11 -15.74
C THR A 8 18.78 11.32 -14.53
N ASN A 9 18.33 12.09 -13.53
CA ASN A 9 19.06 12.38 -12.31
C ASN A 9 18.28 11.94 -11.05
N TYR A 10 17.43 10.92 -11.20
CA TYR A 10 16.50 10.49 -10.16
C TYR A 10 17.19 10.20 -8.83
N ARG A 11 18.22 9.36 -8.87
CA ARG A 11 19.00 8.99 -7.68
C ARG A 11 19.61 10.21 -7.00
N GLU A 12 20.28 11.06 -7.76
CA GLU A 12 20.93 12.27 -7.25
C GLU A 12 19.90 13.20 -6.59
N THR A 13 18.76 13.41 -7.23
CA THR A 13 17.68 14.25 -6.70
C THR A 13 17.11 13.66 -5.42
N MET A 14 16.85 12.34 -5.40
CA MET A 14 16.37 11.66 -4.19
C MET A 14 17.36 11.79 -3.04
N GLU A 15 18.65 11.49 -3.25
CA GLU A 15 19.66 11.47 -2.20
C GLU A 15 20.05 12.87 -1.70
N ASN A 16 20.13 13.86 -2.59
CA ASN A 16 20.67 15.18 -2.24
C ASN A 16 19.59 16.24 -1.98
N THR A 17 18.34 15.97 -2.35
CA THR A 17 17.24 16.95 -2.20
C THR A 17 16.05 16.37 -1.43
N VAL A 18 15.46 15.28 -1.91
CA VAL A 18 14.20 14.75 -1.38
C VAL A 18 14.41 14.15 0.01
N GLU A 19 15.27 13.15 0.13
CA GLU A 19 15.50 12.46 1.41
C GLU A 19 15.98 13.40 2.52
N PRO A 20 16.93 14.35 2.29
CA PRO A 20 17.34 15.31 3.33
C PRO A 20 16.19 16.22 3.78
N LYS A 21 15.36 16.69 2.83
CA LYS A 21 14.20 17.52 3.19
C LYS A 21 13.15 16.73 3.93
N LEU A 22 12.82 15.50 3.50
CA LEU A 22 11.92 14.63 4.22
C LEU A 22 12.46 14.34 5.63
N ALA A 23 13.75 14.01 5.75
CA ALA A 23 14.38 13.74 7.04
C ALA A 23 14.33 14.93 8.02
N SER A 24 14.37 16.16 7.50
CA SER A 24 14.34 17.37 8.34
C SER A 24 12.98 17.65 9.00
N ILE A 25 11.89 17.05 8.49
CA ILE A 25 10.53 17.23 9.02
C ILE A 25 9.89 15.90 9.44
N ARG A 26 10.57 14.78 9.22
CA ARG A 26 10.07 13.45 9.55
C ARG A 26 10.13 13.21 11.05
N GLU A 27 9.00 12.81 11.60
CA GLU A 27 8.90 12.16 12.91
C GLU A 27 8.70 10.66 12.69
N GLU A 28 9.60 9.83 13.21
CA GLU A 28 9.40 8.37 13.25
C GLU A 28 8.69 8.02 14.56
N LEU A 29 7.61 7.25 14.45
CA LEU A 29 6.79 6.84 15.58
C LEU A 29 6.78 5.32 15.70
N SER A 30 6.86 4.83 16.95
CA SER A 30 6.61 3.44 17.32
C SER A 30 5.31 3.38 18.13
N LEU A 31 4.24 2.84 17.54
CA LEU A 31 2.93 2.73 18.16
C LEU A 31 2.74 1.33 18.78
N PRO A 32 2.73 1.18 20.11
CA PRO A 32 2.53 -0.11 20.75
C PRO A 32 1.15 -0.72 20.41
N LEU A 33 1.14 -2.03 20.12
CA LEU A 33 -0.06 -2.82 19.83
C LEU A 33 -0.53 -3.55 21.09
N GLU A 34 -1.82 -3.83 21.20
CA GLU A 34 -2.41 -4.54 22.32
C GLU A 34 -1.98 -6.02 22.41
N ASP A 35 -1.73 -6.64 21.26
CA ASP A 35 -1.28 -8.02 21.12
C ASP A 35 0.25 -8.19 21.21
N GLY A 36 0.97 -7.11 21.53
CA GLY A 36 2.41 -7.03 21.64
C GLY A 36 3.10 -6.54 20.36
N GLY A 37 4.32 -6.05 20.53
CA GLY A 37 5.06 -5.40 19.44
C GLY A 37 4.62 -3.95 19.21
N ALA A 38 5.02 -3.38 18.08
CA ALA A 38 4.67 -2.01 17.72
C ALA A 38 4.58 -1.85 16.20
N LEU A 39 3.76 -0.91 15.76
CA LEU A 39 3.75 -0.42 14.38
C LEU A 39 4.74 0.73 14.24
N HIS A 40 5.48 0.72 13.15
CA HIS A 40 6.28 1.85 12.73
C HIS A 40 5.47 2.77 11.82
N ALA A 41 5.63 4.07 12.00
CA ALA A 41 5.04 5.08 11.12
C ALA A 41 6.02 6.23 10.90
N GLU A 42 5.94 6.83 9.72
CA GLU A 42 6.63 8.08 9.37
C GLU A 42 5.58 9.19 9.21
N LEU A 43 5.74 10.27 9.97
CA LEU A 43 4.85 11.42 9.97
C LEU A 43 5.57 12.62 9.40
N TYR A 44 4.90 13.34 8.50
CA TYR A 44 5.45 14.52 7.84
C TYR A 44 4.44 15.65 7.94
N GLU A 45 4.69 16.61 8.82
CA GLU A 45 3.79 17.74 9.08
C GLU A 45 4.44 19.06 8.69
N GLN A 46 3.63 19.96 8.14
CA GLN A 46 4.05 21.29 7.75
C GLN A 46 2.98 22.35 8.14
N PRO A 47 3.39 23.53 8.61
CA PRO A 47 2.45 24.55 9.09
C PRO A 47 1.47 25.05 8.03
N THR A 48 1.82 24.91 6.75
CA THR A 48 1.03 25.39 5.60
C THR A 48 0.11 24.33 5.02
N ALA A 49 0.02 23.16 5.64
CA ALA A 49 -0.85 22.10 5.15
C ALA A 49 -2.33 22.52 5.20
N THR A 50 -3.03 22.22 4.14
CA THR A 50 -4.48 22.46 4.02
C THR A 50 -5.29 21.17 4.07
N ARG A 51 -4.62 20.00 4.03
CA ARG A 51 -5.18 18.66 4.05
C ARG A 51 -4.20 17.68 4.71
N ALA A 52 -4.68 16.52 5.03
CA ALA A 52 -3.86 15.40 5.48
C ALA A 52 -4.13 14.17 4.60
N VAL A 53 -3.11 13.33 4.40
CA VAL A 53 -3.24 12.05 3.67
C VAL A 53 -2.60 10.92 4.46
N VAL A 54 -3.35 9.83 4.62
CA VAL A 54 -2.83 8.56 5.15
C VAL A 54 -2.36 7.72 3.98
N VAL A 55 -1.14 7.20 4.05
CA VAL A 55 -0.51 6.37 3.01
C VAL A 55 -0.41 4.93 3.50
N LEU A 56 -1.03 4.01 2.75
CA LEU A 56 -1.00 2.57 3.01
C LEU A 56 -0.26 1.85 1.89
N HIS A 57 0.84 1.22 2.23
CA HIS A 57 1.66 0.46 1.27
C HIS A 57 1.08 -0.93 0.95
N GLY A 58 1.57 -1.55 -0.12
CA GLY A 58 1.20 -2.89 -0.55
C GLY A 58 1.96 -4.02 0.15
N TYR A 59 1.67 -5.25 -0.27
CA TYR A 59 2.40 -6.44 0.13
C TYR A 59 3.86 -6.35 -0.33
N THR A 60 4.81 -6.81 0.49
CA THR A 60 6.27 -6.71 0.28
C THR A 60 6.86 -5.30 0.23
N GLU A 61 6.12 -4.31 0.70
CA GLU A 61 6.52 -2.90 0.69
C GLU A 61 6.67 -2.33 2.12
N SER A 62 6.90 -1.04 2.20
CA SER A 62 6.91 -0.23 3.43
C SER A 62 6.61 1.23 3.08
N GLY A 63 6.35 2.07 4.08
CA GLY A 63 6.18 3.52 3.90
C GLY A 63 7.38 4.17 3.19
N GLU A 64 8.58 3.63 3.41
CA GLU A 64 9.81 4.14 2.78
C GLU A 64 9.77 4.11 1.23
N LYS A 65 9.09 3.13 0.63
CA LYS A 65 8.94 3.04 -0.83
C LYS A 65 8.11 4.20 -1.41
N PHE A 66 7.26 4.81 -0.57
CA PHE A 66 6.36 5.89 -0.98
C PHE A 66 6.93 7.31 -0.74
N ARG A 67 8.21 7.46 -0.42
CA ARG A 67 8.83 8.78 -0.14
C ARG A 67 8.78 9.74 -1.33
N GLU A 68 8.86 9.27 -2.58
CA GLU A 68 8.62 10.13 -3.76
C GLU A 68 7.18 10.65 -3.77
N MET A 69 6.20 9.80 -3.52
CA MET A 69 4.79 10.24 -3.43
C MET A 69 4.55 11.14 -2.22
N THR A 70 5.17 10.83 -1.07
CA THR A 70 5.17 11.71 0.12
C THR A 70 5.70 13.11 -0.22
N TRP A 71 6.78 13.19 -0.98
CA TRP A 71 7.33 14.46 -1.47
C TRP A 71 6.32 15.23 -2.32
N TYR A 72 5.62 14.57 -3.24
CA TYR A 72 4.60 15.21 -4.06
C TYR A 72 3.38 15.65 -3.24
N PHE A 73 2.96 14.89 -2.25
CA PHE A 73 1.89 15.29 -1.33
C PHE A 73 2.28 16.53 -0.52
N LEU A 74 3.48 16.57 0.04
CA LEU A 74 3.97 17.73 0.79
C LEU A 74 4.03 18.98 -0.08
N GLN A 75 4.60 18.92 -1.29
CA GLN A 75 4.61 20.02 -2.25
C GLN A 75 3.19 20.47 -2.63
N SER A 76 2.22 19.62 -2.46
CA SER A 76 0.81 19.87 -2.78
C SER A 76 -0.01 20.33 -1.58
N GLY A 77 0.63 20.61 -0.44
CA GLY A 77 0.00 21.16 0.75
C GLY A 77 -0.70 20.13 1.65
N PHE A 78 -0.25 18.87 1.60
CA PHE A 78 -0.73 17.83 2.51
C PHE A 78 0.26 17.60 3.66
N ASN A 79 -0.25 17.29 4.85
CA ASN A 79 0.47 16.50 5.84
C ASN A 79 0.38 15.03 5.44
N VAL A 80 1.41 14.23 5.71
CA VAL A 80 1.46 12.82 5.30
C VAL A 80 1.70 11.93 6.51
N TYR A 81 0.90 10.88 6.63
CA TYR A 81 0.97 9.88 7.68
C TYR A 81 1.13 8.50 7.03
N ALA A 82 2.34 7.98 7.00
CA ALA A 82 2.67 6.69 6.39
C ALA A 82 2.92 5.65 7.47
N ILE A 83 2.21 4.52 7.42
CA ILE A 83 2.35 3.41 8.37
C ILE A 83 3.00 2.21 7.66
N ASP A 84 3.90 1.52 8.35
CA ASP A 84 4.29 0.16 7.98
C ASP A 84 3.28 -0.83 8.55
N HIS A 85 2.62 -1.62 7.69
CA HIS A 85 1.71 -2.67 8.15
C HIS A 85 2.45 -3.72 8.97
N ARG A 86 1.77 -4.37 9.95
CA ARG A 86 2.36 -5.51 10.68
C ARG A 86 2.98 -6.52 9.72
N GLY A 87 4.12 -7.09 10.08
CA GLY A 87 4.86 -8.01 9.23
C GLY A 87 5.67 -7.34 8.10
N HIS A 88 5.68 -6.02 7.97
CA HIS A 88 6.38 -5.26 6.95
C HIS A 88 7.25 -4.15 7.54
N GLY A 89 8.20 -3.67 6.74
CA GLY A 89 9.04 -2.55 7.12
C GLY A 89 9.68 -2.73 8.49
N LYS A 90 9.62 -1.70 9.31
CA LYS A 90 10.09 -1.69 10.70
C LYS A 90 9.02 -2.11 11.72
N SER A 91 7.79 -2.43 11.30
CA SER A 91 6.73 -2.89 12.18
C SER A 91 6.96 -4.31 12.69
N ALA A 92 6.31 -4.63 13.83
CA ALA A 92 6.41 -5.93 14.49
C ALA A 92 6.05 -7.08 13.54
N ARG A 93 6.75 -8.20 13.70
CA ARG A 93 6.58 -9.44 12.94
C ARG A 93 6.23 -10.58 13.88
N SER A 94 5.38 -11.49 13.41
CA SER A 94 5.01 -12.72 14.15
C SER A 94 5.75 -13.96 13.65
N VAL A 95 6.73 -13.78 12.76
CA VAL A 95 7.69 -14.77 12.25
C VAL A 95 9.10 -14.20 12.34
N GLU A 96 10.12 -15.06 12.46
CA GLU A 96 11.50 -14.64 12.67
C GLU A 96 12.16 -14.07 11.40
N GLU A 97 11.85 -14.67 10.24
CA GLU A 97 12.46 -14.31 8.98
C GLU A 97 11.88 -12.96 8.49
N THR A 98 12.75 -11.99 8.26
CA THR A 98 12.37 -10.64 7.79
C THR A 98 11.75 -10.64 6.39
N TRP A 99 12.08 -11.64 5.56
CA TRP A 99 11.54 -11.79 4.22
C TRP A 99 10.18 -12.50 4.17
N LEU A 100 9.73 -13.12 5.28
CA LEU A 100 8.48 -13.86 5.37
C LEU A 100 7.38 -12.98 5.98
N THR A 101 6.22 -12.94 5.34
CA THR A 101 5.07 -12.18 5.82
C THR A 101 3.98 -13.10 6.35
N HIS A 102 3.52 -12.81 7.57
CA HIS A 102 2.42 -13.51 8.22
C HIS A 102 1.43 -12.54 8.84
N VAL A 103 0.16 -12.94 8.84
CA VAL A 103 -0.92 -12.33 9.62
C VAL A 103 -1.87 -13.44 10.05
N ASP A 104 -2.36 -13.41 11.28
CA ASP A 104 -3.32 -14.39 11.77
C ASP A 104 -4.70 -14.17 11.15
N HIS A 105 -5.15 -12.91 11.09
CA HIS A 105 -6.38 -12.48 10.42
C HIS A 105 -6.15 -11.22 9.60
N PHE A 106 -6.71 -11.15 8.38
CA PHE A 106 -6.57 -9.94 7.56
C PHE A 106 -7.18 -8.70 8.24
N SER A 107 -8.19 -8.89 9.08
CA SER A 107 -8.78 -7.84 9.90
C SER A 107 -7.80 -7.21 10.91
N ASP A 108 -6.66 -7.85 11.20
CA ASP A 108 -5.64 -7.28 12.10
C ASP A 108 -5.00 -6.05 11.48
N TYR A 109 -4.79 -6.04 10.15
CA TYR A 109 -4.34 -4.83 9.44
C TYR A 109 -5.31 -3.66 9.60
N VAL A 110 -6.62 -3.96 9.63
CA VAL A 110 -7.64 -2.90 9.79
C VAL A 110 -7.67 -2.40 11.23
N ARG A 111 -7.58 -3.29 12.24
CA ARG A 111 -7.48 -2.88 13.66
C ARG A 111 -6.23 -2.03 13.93
N ASP A 112 -5.11 -2.39 13.32
CA ASP A 112 -3.88 -1.61 13.40
C ASP A 112 -4.06 -0.21 12.82
N LEU A 113 -4.71 -0.14 11.66
CA LEU A 113 -5.03 1.14 11.03
C LEU A 113 -6.01 1.95 11.90
N GLU A 114 -7.05 1.34 12.47
CA GLU A 114 -7.96 1.99 13.43
C GLU A 114 -7.19 2.57 14.62
N ALA A 115 -6.30 1.78 15.22
CA ALA A 115 -5.46 2.25 16.34
C ALA A 115 -4.53 3.40 15.92
N PHE A 116 -3.93 3.34 14.73
CA PHE A 116 -3.12 4.42 14.18
C PHE A 116 -3.94 5.69 13.94
N MET A 117 -5.13 5.56 13.37
CA MET A 117 -6.04 6.67 13.16
C MET A 117 -6.42 7.34 14.47
N ASP A 118 -6.92 6.57 15.44
CA ASP A 118 -7.46 7.11 16.69
C ASP A 118 -6.38 7.73 17.59
N ARG A 119 -5.21 7.10 17.66
CA ARG A 119 -4.15 7.49 18.61
C ARG A 119 -3.14 8.48 18.02
N VAL A 120 -3.02 8.56 16.70
CA VAL A 120 -1.99 9.37 16.03
C VAL A 120 -2.60 10.35 15.04
N VAL A 121 -3.32 9.87 14.03
CA VAL A 121 -3.72 10.71 12.89
C VAL A 121 -4.79 11.72 13.27
N LEU A 122 -5.90 11.25 13.86
CA LEU A 122 -7.03 12.14 14.18
C LEU A 122 -6.67 13.25 15.17
N PRO A 123 -5.89 12.98 16.27
CA PRO A 123 -5.44 14.05 17.17
C PRO A 123 -4.54 15.10 16.50
N ARG A 124 -3.77 14.72 15.46
CA ARG A 124 -2.82 15.61 14.76
C ARG A 124 -3.45 16.31 13.56
N ALA A 125 -4.26 15.62 12.77
CA ALA A 125 -4.94 16.17 11.60
C ALA A 125 -6.04 17.20 11.98
N GLN A 126 -6.63 17.07 13.17
CA GLN A 126 -7.66 17.94 13.75
C GLN A 126 -8.70 18.44 12.73
N ASN A 127 -8.55 19.66 12.22
CA ASN A 127 -9.50 20.31 11.32
C ASN A 127 -9.14 20.15 9.83
N LEU A 128 -8.09 19.42 9.49
CA LEU A 128 -7.71 19.20 8.11
C LEU A 128 -8.61 18.13 7.47
N PRO A 129 -9.14 18.35 6.25
CA PRO A 129 -9.77 17.29 5.50
C PRO A 129 -8.81 16.13 5.33
N LEU A 130 -9.22 14.94 5.82
CA LEU A 130 -8.40 13.75 5.83
C LEU A 130 -8.64 12.93 4.57
N CYS A 131 -7.56 12.55 3.88
CA CYS A 131 -7.59 11.77 2.66
C CYS A 131 -6.90 10.42 2.86
N LEU A 132 -7.22 9.45 2.00
CA LEU A 132 -6.59 8.13 1.96
C LEU A 132 -5.90 7.93 0.61
N TYR A 133 -4.64 7.48 0.62
CA TYR A 133 -3.93 6.97 -0.54
C TYR A 133 -3.41 5.57 -0.22
N ALA A 134 -3.89 4.54 -0.93
CA ALA A 134 -3.61 3.17 -0.58
C ALA A 134 -3.29 2.31 -1.82
N HIS A 135 -2.20 1.52 -1.75
CA HIS A 135 -1.74 0.68 -2.84
C HIS A 135 -1.94 -0.82 -2.53
N SER A 136 -2.39 -1.58 -3.53
CA SER A 136 -2.41 -3.05 -3.54
C SER A 136 -3.06 -3.64 -2.27
N MET A 137 -2.32 -4.40 -1.44
CA MET A 137 -2.79 -4.90 -0.13
C MET A 137 -3.28 -3.75 0.76
N GLY A 138 -2.56 -2.63 0.81
CA GLY A 138 -3.02 -1.43 1.51
C GLY A 138 -4.36 -0.92 0.98
N GLY A 139 -4.61 -1.08 -0.33
CA GLY A 139 -5.91 -0.80 -0.95
C GLY A 139 -7.03 -1.70 -0.43
N ALA A 140 -6.75 -2.99 -0.17
CA ALA A 140 -7.71 -3.88 0.49
C ALA A 140 -7.98 -3.44 1.94
N VAL A 141 -6.93 -3.13 2.70
CA VAL A 141 -7.06 -2.61 4.09
C VAL A 141 -7.85 -1.30 4.11
N GLY A 142 -7.50 -0.36 3.21
CA GLY A 142 -8.20 0.92 3.06
C GLY A 142 -9.68 0.74 2.68
N SER A 143 -10.00 -0.19 1.79
CA SER A 143 -11.39 -0.51 1.41
C SER A 143 -12.20 -1.05 2.60
N MET A 144 -11.63 -1.96 3.39
CA MET A 144 -12.28 -2.44 4.62
C MET A 144 -12.46 -1.33 5.66
N MET A 145 -11.48 -0.41 5.74
CA MET A 145 -11.60 0.78 6.61
C MET A 145 -12.74 1.69 6.17
N LEU A 146 -12.89 1.92 4.85
CA LEU A 146 -14.02 2.68 4.29
C LEU A 146 -15.38 2.00 4.54
N GLN A 147 -15.46 0.67 4.48
CA GLN A 147 -16.67 -0.09 4.83
C GLN A 147 -17.06 0.09 6.30
N ARG A 148 -16.06 0.10 7.22
CA ARG A 148 -16.31 0.26 8.66
C ARG A 148 -16.57 1.70 9.07
N HIS A 149 -15.92 2.64 8.39
CA HIS A 149 -15.97 4.08 8.70
C HIS A 149 -16.26 4.90 7.44
N PRO A 150 -17.50 4.82 6.90
CA PRO A 150 -17.85 5.31 5.57
C PRO A 150 -17.73 6.82 5.37
N LYS A 151 -17.53 7.59 6.45
CA LYS A 151 -17.41 9.06 6.46
C LYS A 151 -16.06 9.56 7.00
N MET A 152 -15.12 8.66 7.32
CA MET A 152 -13.86 9.04 7.96
C MET A 152 -12.97 9.89 7.05
N PHE A 153 -12.94 9.58 5.76
CA PHE A 153 -12.09 10.27 4.80
C PHE A 153 -12.92 11.21 3.91
N ALA A 154 -12.39 12.40 3.68
CA ALA A 154 -12.98 13.34 2.72
C ALA A 154 -12.90 12.80 1.29
N ARG A 155 -11.80 12.11 0.95
CA ARG A 155 -11.57 11.45 -0.35
C ARG A 155 -10.60 10.29 -0.21
N ALA A 156 -10.70 9.30 -1.10
CA ALA A 156 -9.82 8.15 -1.15
C ALA A 156 -9.32 7.86 -2.57
N VAL A 157 -8.02 7.58 -2.70
CA VAL A 157 -7.42 7.03 -3.92
C VAL A 157 -6.90 5.63 -3.61
N LEU A 158 -7.39 4.64 -4.36
CA LEU A 158 -6.90 3.27 -4.32
C LEU A 158 -6.13 3.00 -5.62
N THR A 159 -4.84 2.71 -5.52
CA THR A 159 -3.99 2.44 -6.67
C THR A 159 -3.71 0.94 -6.78
N ALA A 160 -4.12 0.34 -7.90
CA ALA A 160 -4.06 -1.09 -8.15
C ALA A 160 -4.49 -1.95 -6.93
N PRO A 161 -5.66 -1.65 -6.27
CA PRO A 161 -6.02 -2.28 -5.01
C PRO A 161 -6.23 -3.78 -5.15
N MET A 162 -5.80 -4.54 -4.13
CA MET A 162 -6.01 -5.98 -4.04
C MET A 162 -7.46 -6.29 -3.63
N ILE A 163 -8.41 -6.06 -4.53
CA ILE A 163 -9.80 -6.53 -4.34
C ILE A 163 -9.86 -8.05 -4.41
N ALA A 164 -9.10 -8.64 -5.32
CA ALA A 164 -8.77 -10.05 -5.34
C ALA A 164 -7.33 -10.24 -5.83
N PRO A 165 -6.52 -11.09 -5.16
CA PRO A 165 -5.20 -11.43 -5.67
C PRO A 165 -5.32 -12.28 -6.93
N SER A 166 -4.41 -12.07 -7.90
CA SER A 166 -4.29 -12.95 -9.06
C SER A 166 -3.73 -14.30 -8.63
N SER A 167 -4.27 -15.36 -9.18
CA SER A 167 -3.79 -16.74 -8.97
C SER A 167 -3.32 -17.39 -10.27
N ALA A 168 -3.26 -16.60 -11.35
CA ALA A 168 -2.84 -17.12 -12.65
C ALA A 168 -1.46 -17.83 -12.58
N PRO A 169 -1.29 -18.96 -13.30
CA PRO A 169 -2.24 -19.57 -14.23
C PRO A 169 -3.26 -20.53 -13.58
N PHE A 170 -3.30 -20.64 -12.26
CA PHE A 170 -4.17 -21.59 -11.57
C PHE A 170 -5.51 -20.95 -11.18
N PRO A 171 -6.61 -21.72 -11.08
CA PRO A 171 -7.85 -21.24 -10.52
C PRO A 171 -7.68 -20.80 -9.05
N SER A 172 -8.28 -19.67 -8.67
CA SER A 172 -8.13 -19.10 -7.31
C SER A 172 -8.54 -20.06 -6.18
N TRP A 173 -9.54 -20.92 -6.43
CA TRP A 173 -10.00 -21.91 -5.45
C TRP A 173 -8.93 -22.94 -5.11
N MET A 174 -8.01 -23.26 -6.05
CA MET A 174 -6.97 -24.26 -5.84
C MET A 174 -5.90 -23.75 -4.86
N GLY A 175 -5.40 -22.54 -5.06
CA GLY A 175 -4.46 -21.90 -4.11
C GLY A 175 -5.08 -21.71 -2.73
N ALA A 176 -6.35 -21.26 -2.67
CA ALA A 176 -7.09 -21.15 -1.43
C ALA A 176 -7.29 -22.50 -0.72
N GLY A 177 -7.58 -23.58 -1.49
CA GLY A 177 -7.74 -24.93 -0.95
C GLY A 177 -6.47 -25.46 -0.33
N ILE A 178 -5.32 -25.32 -1.03
CA ILE A 178 -4.01 -25.69 -0.53
C ILE A 178 -3.67 -24.91 0.75
N ALA A 179 -3.81 -23.59 0.76
CA ALA A 179 -3.51 -22.78 1.93
C ALA A 179 -4.38 -23.18 3.13
N LYS A 180 -5.67 -23.40 2.94
CA LYS A 180 -6.59 -23.90 3.99
C LYS A 180 -6.15 -25.25 4.54
N PHE A 181 -5.82 -26.20 3.68
CA PHE A 181 -5.36 -27.53 4.07
C PHE A 181 -4.06 -27.43 4.89
N MET A 182 -3.07 -26.67 4.42
CA MET A 182 -1.81 -26.48 5.13
C MET A 182 -2.01 -25.84 6.50
N CYS A 183 -2.89 -24.85 6.60
CA CYS A 183 -3.26 -24.26 7.90
C CYS A 183 -3.95 -25.29 8.83
N ALA A 184 -4.82 -26.15 8.28
CA ALA A 184 -5.53 -27.15 9.08
C ALA A 184 -4.60 -28.23 9.69
N ILE A 185 -3.46 -28.51 9.02
CA ILE A 185 -2.44 -29.44 9.53
C ILE A 185 -1.34 -28.72 10.35
N GLY A 186 -1.55 -27.49 10.80
CA GLY A 186 -0.67 -26.75 11.71
C GLY A 186 0.47 -25.97 11.02
N LYS A 187 0.49 -25.86 9.69
CA LYS A 187 1.55 -25.19 8.92
C LYS A 187 1.22 -23.72 8.57
N THR A 188 0.47 -23.06 9.41
CA THR A 188 -0.03 -21.70 9.16
C THR A 188 1.10 -20.68 8.96
N LYS A 189 2.19 -20.79 9.72
CA LYS A 189 3.35 -19.89 9.67
C LYS A 189 4.46 -20.34 8.72
N GLU A 190 4.33 -21.53 8.10
CA GLU A 190 5.29 -21.95 7.10
C GLU A 190 5.12 -21.16 5.78
N MET A 191 6.25 -20.98 5.07
CA MET A 191 6.25 -20.34 3.76
C MET A 191 5.35 -21.07 2.77
N ALA A 192 4.46 -20.35 2.10
CA ALA A 192 3.61 -20.91 1.06
C ALA A 192 4.44 -21.34 -0.17
N PHE A 193 3.97 -22.37 -0.88
CA PHE A 193 4.67 -22.95 -2.02
C PHE A 193 4.95 -21.97 -3.18
N ILE A 194 4.23 -20.83 -3.22
CA ILE A 194 4.43 -19.75 -4.19
C ILE A 194 5.55 -18.79 -3.77
N GLY A 195 5.99 -18.85 -2.51
CA GLY A 195 7.00 -17.98 -1.95
C GLY A 195 8.42 -18.46 -2.25
N LYS A 196 9.35 -17.51 -2.18
CA LYS A 196 10.80 -17.76 -2.18
C LYS A 196 11.44 -16.85 -1.15
N PRO A 197 12.48 -17.30 -0.42
CA PRO A 197 13.29 -16.43 0.40
C PRO A 197 13.87 -15.28 -0.42
N PHE A 198 14.18 -14.17 0.26
CA PHE A 198 14.87 -13.07 -0.38
C PHE A 198 16.24 -13.53 -0.89
N ASP A 199 16.51 -13.31 -2.16
CA ASP A 199 17.80 -13.54 -2.79
C ASP A 199 18.17 -12.31 -3.62
N PRO A 200 19.29 -11.62 -3.29
CA PRO A 200 19.75 -10.45 -4.03
C PRO A 200 19.85 -10.65 -5.56
N LYS A 201 20.10 -11.88 -6.00
CA LYS A 201 20.20 -12.21 -7.43
C LYS A 201 18.88 -12.12 -8.18
N ASN A 202 17.76 -12.17 -7.45
CA ASN A 202 16.42 -12.06 -8.02
C ASN A 202 15.91 -10.59 -8.05
N GLU A 203 16.62 -9.63 -7.43
CA GLU A 203 16.31 -8.21 -7.50
C GLU A 203 16.71 -7.65 -8.86
N THR A 204 15.88 -7.91 -9.88
CA THR A 204 16.12 -7.49 -11.26
C THR A 204 14.98 -6.61 -11.77
N PHE A 205 15.29 -5.67 -12.66
CA PHE A 205 14.27 -4.79 -13.24
C PHE A 205 13.22 -5.57 -14.04
N GLU A 206 13.61 -6.64 -14.69
CA GLU A 206 12.73 -7.51 -15.49
C GLU A 206 11.64 -8.16 -14.60
N ALA A 207 11.98 -8.47 -13.36
CA ALA A 207 11.06 -9.03 -12.36
C ALA A 207 10.21 -7.96 -11.65
N SER A 208 10.51 -6.66 -11.86
CA SER A 208 9.83 -5.59 -11.14
C SER A 208 8.40 -5.34 -11.64
N PHE A 209 7.59 -4.83 -10.76
CA PHE A 209 6.20 -4.43 -11.04
C PHE A 209 6.07 -2.94 -11.41
N GLY A 210 7.17 -2.21 -11.50
CA GLY A 210 7.27 -0.86 -12.06
C GLY A 210 7.73 -0.85 -13.51
N THR A 211 7.74 0.32 -14.14
CA THR A 211 8.23 0.53 -15.52
C THR A 211 9.40 1.50 -15.61
N SER A 212 9.76 2.20 -14.51
CA SER A 212 10.91 3.09 -14.45
C SER A 212 12.14 2.36 -13.93
N ARG A 213 13.18 2.27 -14.76
CA ARG A 213 14.47 1.70 -14.36
C ARG A 213 15.14 2.53 -13.25
N ALA A 214 15.05 3.86 -13.34
CA ALA A 214 15.68 4.73 -12.35
C ALA A 214 15.07 4.59 -10.94
N ARG A 215 13.72 4.51 -10.85
CA ARG A 215 13.00 4.25 -9.59
C ARG A 215 13.30 2.87 -9.03
N PHE A 216 13.30 1.87 -9.91
CA PHE A 216 13.66 0.50 -9.52
C PHE A 216 15.07 0.43 -8.94
N ASP A 217 16.09 0.90 -9.67
CA ASP A 217 17.50 0.81 -9.24
C ASP A 217 17.74 1.52 -7.90
N TYR A 218 17.06 2.66 -7.66
CA TYR A 218 17.13 3.38 -6.40
C TYR A 218 16.56 2.56 -5.24
N TYR A 219 15.36 2.00 -5.39
CA TYR A 219 14.71 1.25 -4.31
C TYR A 219 15.32 -0.14 -4.11
N ALA A 220 15.70 -0.84 -5.17
CA ALA A 220 16.37 -2.13 -5.11
C ALA A 220 17.66 -2.06 -4.29
N ARG A 221 18.48 -0.99 -4.46
CA ARG A 221 19.66 -0.76 -3.64
C ARG A 221 19.29 -0.64 -2.16
N LYS A 222 18.27 0.13 -1.79
CA LYS A 222 17.80 0.24 -0.41
C LYS A 222 17.41 -1.13 0.15
N ARG A 223 16.72 -1.96 -0.62
CA ARG A 223 16.34 -3.33 -0.23
C ARG A 223 17.55 -4.21 0.01
N LEU A 224 18.61 -4.10 -0.82
CA LEU A 224 19.84 -4.87 -0.66
C LEU A 224 20.57 -4.52 0.64
N GLU A 225 20.51 -3.26 1.05
CA GLU A 225 21.21 -2.73 2.23
C GLU A 225 20.42 -2.90 3.53
N ASN A 226 19.08 -3.12 3.47
CA ASN A 226 18.20 -3.07 4.64
C ASN A 226 17.31 -4.30 4.76
N ALA A 227 17.59 -5.16 5.72
CA ALA A 227 16.84 -6.41 5.93
C ALA A 227 15.32 -6.20 6.16
N HIS A 228 14.93 -5.10 6.79
CA HIS A 228 13.52 -4.79 7.04
C HIS A 228 12.70 -4.47 5.76
N LEU A 229 13.37 -4.22 4.62
CA LEU A 229 12.74 -4.01 3.32
C LEU A 229 12.67 -5.28 2.45
N GLN A 230 13.15 -6.41 2.95
CA GLN A 230 13.34 -7.63 2.16
C GLN A 230 12.15 -8.61 2.17
N ASN A 231 10.95 -8.15 2.49
CA ASN A 231 9.75 -8.98 2.35
C ASN A 231 9.61 -9.51 0.92
N THR A 232 9.38 -10.84 0.77
CA THR A 232 9.25 -11.49 -0.55
C THR A 232 8.22 -12.61 -0.57
N ALA A 233 8.03 -13.31 0.54
CA ALA A 233 7.24 -14.54 0.57
C ALA A 233 6.09 -14.46 1.58
N PRO A 234 4.89 -15.02 1.24
CA PRO A 234 3.81 -15.18 2.18
C PRO A 234 3.89 -16.51 2.93
N THR A 235 3.32 -16.56 4.13
CA THR A 235 2.95 -17.81 4.78
C THR A 235 1.65 -18.39 4.21
N TYR A 236 1.36 -19.65 4.47
CA TYR A 236 0.05 -20.24 4.15
C TYR A 236 -1.09 -19.50 4.84
N GLY A 237 -0.89 -19.02 6.09
CA GLY A 237 -1.84 -18.19 6.81
C GLY A 237 -2.17 -16.92 6.05
N TRP A 238 -1.14 -16.17 5.63
CA TRP A 238 -1.33 -14.95 4.87
C TRP A 238 -2.09 -15.18 3.54
N VAL A 239 -1.72 -16.22 2.79
CA VAL A 239 -2.40 -16.56 1.52
C VAL A 239 -3.88 -16.87 1.76
N LYS A 240 -4.19 -17.68 2.78
CA LYS A 240 -5.57 -18.01 3.15
C LYS A 240 -6.40 -16.75 3.43
N GLU A 241 -5.85 -15.84 4.22
CA GLU A 241 -6.50 -14.59 4.61
C GLU A 241 -6.65 -13.62 3.43
N ALA A 242 -5.59 -13.43 2.61
CA ALA A 242 -5.62 -12.55 1.45
C ALA A 242 -6.64 -12.98 0.38
N VAL A 243 -6.80 -14.28 0.14
CA VAL A 243 -7.85 -14.78 -0.76
C VAL A 243 -9.23 -14.62 -0.11
N GLY A 244 -9.32 -14.81 1.21
CA GLY A 244 -10.58 -14.69 1.96
C GLY A 244 -11.18 -13.30 1.92
N VAL A 245 -10.35 -12.25 1.90
CA VAL A 245 -10.79 -10.85 1.96
C VAL A 245 -11.65 -10.41 0.76
N THR A 246 -11.48 -11.04 -0.40
CA THR A 246 -12.28 -10.74 -1.61
C THR A 246 -13.79 -10.77 -1.36
N LYS A 247 -14.26 -11.70 -0.52
CA LYS A 247 -15.69 -11.80 -0.19
C LYS A 247 -16.18 -10.60 0.60
N VAL A 248 -15.35 -10.07 1.50
CA VAL A 248 -15.67 -8.88 2.29
C VAL A 248 -15.67 -7.65 1.40
N LEU A 249 -14.66 -7.53 0.53
CA LEU A 249 -14.49 -6.38 -0.37
C LEU A 249 -15.50 -6.33 -1.54
N LEU A 250 -16.28 -7.37 -1.75
CA LEU A 250 -17.36 -7.42 -2.75
C LEU A 250 -18.72 -7.65 -2.11
N ASP A 251 -18.85 -7.31 -0.82
CA ASP A 251 -20.13 -7.32 -0.11
C ASP A 251 -20.92 -6.07 -0.46
N LYS A 252 -22.03 -6.28 -1.18
CA LYS A 252 -22.86 -5.19 -1.71
C LYS A 252 -23.47 -4.31 -0.63
N GLU A 253 -23.79 -4.87 0.53
CA GLU A 253 -24.44 -4.12 1.61
C GLU A 253 -23.42 -3.21 2.31
N LEU A 254 -22.18 -3.69 2.48
CA LEU A 254 -21.09 -2.88 3.04
C LEU A 254 -20.62 -1.81 2.04
N ASP A 255 -20.45 -2.17 0.77
CA ASP A 255 -19.92 -1.26 -0.25
C ASP A 255 -20.86 -0.07 -0.51
N ARG A 256 -22.17 -0.30 -0.53
CA ARG A 256 -23.16 0.76 -0.72
C ARG A 256 -23.18 1.82 0.38
N GLN A 257 -22.61 1.52 1.55
CA GLN A 257 -22.54 2.44 2.67
C GLN A 257 -21.34 3.41 2.56
N ILE A 258 -20.39 3.14 1.67
CA ILE A 258 -19.23 3.98 1.48
C ILE A 258 -19.65 5.32 0.83
N GLU A 259 -19.67 6.38 1.63
CA GLU A 259 -20.01 7.73 1.18
C GLU A 259 -18.78 8.52 0.68
N THR A 260 -17.58 8.07 1.02
CA THR A 260 -16.32 8.70 0.62
C THR A 260 -16.17 8.68 -0.90
N PRO A 261 -16.01 9.84 -1.58
CA PRO A 261 -15.64 9.88 -2.99
C PRO A 261 -14.34 9.13 -3.21
N LEU A 262 -14.33 8.19 -4.15
CA LEU A 262 -13.24 7.25 -4.37
C LEU A 262 -12.77 7.28 -5.83
N LEU A 263 -11.46 7.35 -6.04
CA LEU A 263 -10.80 7.11 -7.32
C LEU A 263 -10.01 5.80 -7.25
N LEU A 264 -10.35 4.84 -8.11
CA LEU A 264 -9.56 3.65 -8.33
C LEU A 264 -8.66 3.86 -9.55
N CYS A 265 -7.33 3.92 -9.31
CA CYS A 265 -6.33 3.93 -10.36
C CYS A 265 -5.98 2.47 -10.71
N GLN A 266 -6.35 2.03 -11.91
CA GLN A 266 -6.13 0.66 -12.39
C GLN A 266 -4.87 0.60 -13.27
N ALA A 267 -4.00 -0.36 -13.03
CA ALA A 267 -2.86 -0.66 -13.89
C ALA A 267 -3.32 -1.64 -15.01
N SER A 268 -3.36 -1.21 -16.26
CA SER A 268 -3.91 -2.03 -17.34
C SER A 268 -3.08 -3.27 -17.69
N ARG A 269 -1.80 -3.29 -17.30
CA ARG A 269 -0.87 -4.42 -17.48
C ARG A 269 -0.58 -5.16 -16.16
N ASP A 270 -1.52 -5.07 -15.21
CA ASP A 270 -1.39 -5.74 -13.91
C ASP A 270 -1.48 -7.25 -14.03
N THR A 271 -0.56 -7.94 -13.37
CA THR A 271 -0.54 -9.41 -13.28
C THR A 271 -0.64 -9.91 -11.83
N VAL A 272 -0.69 -8.98 -10.86
CA VAL A 272 -0.67 -9.26 -9.42
C VAL A 272 -2.08 -9.33 -8.85
N VAL A 273 -2.99 -8.48 -9.35
CA VAL A 273 -4.37 -8.40 -8.89
C VAL A 273 -5.36 -8.56 -10.05
N CYS A 274 -6.58 -8.94 -9.72
CA CYS A 274 -7.62 -9.21 -10.71
C CYS A 274 -8.36 -7.93 -11.12
N LEU A 275 -8.21 -7.51 -12.38
CA LEU A 275 -8.86 -6.30 -12.93
C LEU A 275 -10.41 -6.41 -12.96
N PRO A 276 -11.02 -7.56 -13.34
CA PRO A 276 -12.47 -7.71 -13.31
C PRO A 276 -13.08 -7.44 -11.92
N GLU A 277 -12.42 -7.88 -10.84
CA GLU A 277 -12.88 -7.67 -9.47
C GLU A 277 -12.75 -6.20 -9.05
N GLN A 278 -11.72 -5.48 -9.52
CA GLN A 278 -11.62 -4.02 -9.34
C GLN A 278 -12.79 -3.30 -10.05
N ASN A 279 -13.10 -3.69 -11.29
CA ASN A 279 -14.26 -3.13 -12.03
C ASN A 279 -15.57 -3.41 -11.31
N ARG A 280 -15.74 -4.64 -10.79
CA ARG A 280 -16.91 -5.01 -10.01
C ARG A 280 -17.00 -4.19 -8.72
N PHE A 281 -15.91 -4.03 -7.98
CA PHE A 281 -15.87 -3.23 -6.76
C PHE A 281 -16.33 -1.79 -7.04
N VAL A 282 -15.75 -1.13 -8.03
CA VAL A 282 -16.16 0.24 -8.41
C VAL A 282 -17.64 0.31 -8.77
N SER A 283 -18.19 -0.71 -9.44
CA SER A 283 -19.60 -0.75 -9.82
C SER A 283 -20.58 -0.88 -8.63
N LEU A 284 -20.09 -1.28 -7.45
CA LEU A 284 -20.90 -1.39 -6.23
C LEU A 284 -20.95 -0.07 -5.44
N LEU A 285 -19.98 0.83 -5.68
CA LEU A 285 -19.79 2.07 -4.92
C LEU A 285 -20.53 3.24 -5.56
N PRO A 286 -21.33 4.01 -4.81
CA PRO A 286 -22.14 5.10 -5.38
C PRO A 286 -21.31 6.29 -5.87
N HIS A 287 -20.11 6.51 -5.31
CA HIS A 287 -19.29 7.69 -5.56
C HIS A 287 -17.86 7.33 -6.01
N ALA A 288 -17.72 6.20 -6.73
CA ALA A 288 -16.43 5.76 -7.23
C ALA A 288 -16.22 6.08 -8.71
N GLN A 289 -14.97 6.41 -9.03
CA GLN A 289 -14.49 6.58 -10.40
C GLN A 289 -13.34 5.59 -10.64
N LEU A 290 -13.21 5.11 -11.88
CA LEU A 290 -12.09 4.28 -12.30
C LEU A 290 -11.31 5.02 -13.39
N ARG A 291 -9.98 5.07 -13.24
CA ARG A 291 -9.06 5.56 -14.27
C ARG A 291 -7.96 4.52 -14.51
N ALA A 292 -7.84 4.05 -15.74
CA ALA A 292 -6.81 3.11 -16.14
C ALA A 292 -5.56 3.84 -16.62
N PHE A 293 -4.38 3.30 -16.27
CA PHE A 293 -3.06 3.76 -16.71
C PHE A 293 -2.34 2.61 -17.42
N ASP A 294 -1.62 2.90 -18.50
CA ASP A 294 -0.81 1.89 -19.19
C ASP A 294 0.46 1.55 -18.39
N ALA A 295 0.28 0.96 -17.25
CA ALA A 295 1.30 0.65 -16.26
C ALA A 295 1.24 -0.81 -15.83
N LYS A 296 2.35 -1.32 -15.25
CA LYS A 296 2.38 -2.50 -14.43
C LYS A 296 1.78 -2.18 -13.05
N HIS A 297 1.69 -3.17 -12.15
CA HIS A 297 1.06 -3.08 -10.84
C HIS A 297 1.44 -1.85 -10.02
N GLU A 298 2.70 -1.48 -9.98
CA GLU A 298 3.22 -0.32 -9.24
C GLU A 298 3.18 0.95 -10.10
N ILE A 299 1.98 1.56 -10.27
CA ILE A 299 1.80 2.75 -11.13
C ILE A 299 2.72 3.89 -10.70
N TYR A 300 2.93 4.09 -9.39
CA TYR A 300 3.80 5.12 -8.83
C TYR A 300 5.32 4.86 -9.05
N MET A 301 5.68 3.67 -9.55
CA MET A 301 7.04 3.30 -9.97
C MET A 301 7.19 3.30 -11.51
N SER A 302 6.31 4.00 -12.20
CA SER A 302 6.31 4.08 -13.65
C SER A 302 7.24 5.16 -14.18
N THR A 303 7.49 5.11 -15.51
CA THR A 303 8.24 6.15 -16.23
C THR A 303 7.54 7.51 -16.12
N ASN A 304 8.30 8.59 -16.31
CA ASN A 304 7.77 9.94 -16.21
C ASN A 304 6.63 10.24 -17.18
N ASP A 305 6.51 9.52 -18.29
CA ASP A 305 5.37 9.69 -19.20
C ASP A 305 4.06 9.30 -18.53
N ILE A 306 4.05 8.22 -17.78
CA ILE A 306 2.89 7.79 -16.98
C ILE A 306 2.74 8.69 -15.74
N MET A 307 3.82 9.01 -15.04
CA MET A 307 3.78 9.81 -13.83
C MET A 307 3.27 11.23 -14.05
N ARG A 308 3.49 11.84 -15.23
CA ARG A 308 2.94 13.15 -15.61
C ARG A 308 1.40 13.18 -15.64
N GLU A 309 0.78 12.05 -15.87
CA GLU A 309 -0.68 11.92 -15.83
C GLU A 309 -1.14 11.43 -14.44
N TYR A 310 -0.46 10.44 -13.89
CA TYR A 310 -0.85 9.78 -12.66
C TYR A 310 -0.79 10.72 -11.44
N VAL A 311 0.34 11.38 -11.21
CA VAL A 311 0.54 12.21 -10.01
C VAL A 311 -0.44 13.39 -9.95
N PRO A 312 -0.63 14.20 -11.01
CA PRO A 312 -1.67 15.23 -11.00
C PRO A 312 -3.07 14.66 -10.79
N THR A 313 -3.41 13.54 -11.42
CA THR A 313 -4.72 12.88 -11.24
C THR A 313 -5.00 12.55 -9.77
N VAL A 314 -4.03 11.93 -9.10
CA VAL A 314 -4.14 11.58 -7.67
C VAL A 314 -4.30 12.84 -6.81
N ILE A 315 -3.43 13.83 -7.01
CA ILE A 315 -3.41 15.05 -6.20
C ILE A 315 -4.66 15.90 -6.41
N GLU A 316 -5.08 16.10 -7.65
CA GLU A 316 -6.27 16.88 -7.98
C GLU A 316 -7.52 16.21 -7.42
N PHE A 317 -7.63 14.89 -7.55
CA PHE A 317 -8.74 14.16 -6.96
C PHE A 317 -8.77 14.29 -5.44
N LEU A 318 -7.66 14.16 -4.74
CA LEU A 318 -7.60 14.29 -3.28
C LEU A 318 -7.84 15.74 -2.81
N ARG A 319 -7.59 16.74 -3.64
CA ARG A 319 -7.91 18.15 -3.35
C ARG A 319 -9.40 18.47 -3.46
N GLY A 320 -10.11 17.91 -4.37
CA GLY A 320 -11.54 18.11 -4.63
C GLY A 320 -11.82 19.07 -5.72
#